data_81e025557eb3b8b9c1ef658619cbff4a
#
_entry.id   81e025557eb3b8b9c1ef658619cbff4a
#
_cell.length_a   1.000
_cell.length_b   1.000
_cell.length_c   1.000
_cell.angle_alpha   90.00
_cell.angle_beta   90.00
_cell.angle_gamma   90.00
#
_symmetry.space_group_name_H-M   'P 1'
#
loop_
_entity.id
_entity.type
_entity.pdbx_description
1 polymer ?
#
loop_
_entity_poly.entity_id
_entity_poly.type
_entity_poly.pdbx_seq_one_letter_code
_entity_poly.pdbx_strand_id
1 'polypeptide(L)'
;DEAGGDFAGLIAQPYDHGNFKDNVCATPEQWKAVRKFCDDHGMVLIFDDVRTGFRLDLAGSDHYYGIKADLICFCKALANGYNMSAVCGQEHMKNTASSVVYTGSYWMSAEPFAACLACIPKMKKLNTPKMFREMGIQLTDGFVAAGKQHGFDLVVSGEPALFYLRVANDESLMLHQEWIAECVSRGLFLASHHNHFMNAAVTQDDIKLAIDIAEDAFGVVAANHPEIPGLVK
;
A
#
# COMPACT_ATOMS: atom_id res chain seq x y z
N ASP A 1 23.31 -8.94 -17.15
CA ASP A 1 24.68 -8.45 -17.39
C ASP A 1 24.91 -7.81 -18.77
N GLU A 2 23.84 -7.42 -19.46
CA GLU A 2 23.97 -6.71 -20.75
C GLU A 2 24.62 -5.32 -20.60
N ALA A 3 24.55 -4.72 -19.40
CA ALA A 3 25.18 -3.43 -19.10
C ALA A 3 26.63 -3.55 -18.57
N GLY A 4 27.25 -4.75 -18.62
CA GLY A 4 28.65 -4.95 -18.24
C GLY A 4 28.97 -4.72 -16.75
N GLY A 5 27.96 -4.76 -15.88
CA GLY A 5 28.16 -4.62 -14.43
C GLY A 5 28.32 -3.17 -13.92
N ASP A 6 28.06 -2.16 -14.74
CA ASP A 6 28.28 -0.74 -14.40
C ASP A 6 26.99 -0.07 -13.88
N PHE A 7 26.37 -0.67 -12.86
CA PHE A 7 25.21 -0.10 -12.20
C PHE A 7 25.62 0.68 -10.94
N ALA A 8 25.20 1.95 -10.84
CA ALA A 8 25.43 2.79 -9.66
C ALA A 8 24.49 2.48 -8.50
N GLY A 9 23.31 1.94 -8.76
CA GLY A 9 22.32 1.66 -7.73
C GLY A 9 21.11 0.90 -8.22
N LEU A 10 20.31 0.46 -7.27
CA LEU A 10 19.02 -0.20 -7.45
C LEU A 10 17.95 0.61 -6.73
N ILE A 11 16.91 1.05 -7.42
CA ILE A 11 15.71 1.60 -6.81
C ILE A 11 14.56 0.60 -6.94
N ALA A 12 13.88 0.33 -5.83
CA ALA A 12 12.75 -0.59 -5.81
C ALA A 12 11.71 -0.20 -4.76
N GLN A 13 10.44 -0.50 -5.07
CA GLN A 13 9.37 -0.46 -4.08
C GLN A 13 9.50 -1.65 -3.13
N PRO A 14 9.05 -1.54 -1.86
CA PRO A 14 9.11 -2.62 -0.87
C PRO A 14 8.45 -3.92 -1.31
N TYR A 15 7.39 -3.83 -2.13
CA TYR A 15 6.76 -4.96 -2.81
C TYR A 15 6.02 -4.52 -4.09
N ASP A 16 5.70 -5.47 -4.97
CA ASP A 16 4.97 -5.18 -6.20
C ASP A 16 3.52 -4.83 -5.89
N HIS A 17 3.17 -3.60 -6.10
CA HIS A 17 1.80 -3.12 -6.06
C HIS A 17 1.14 -3.40 -7.40
N GLY A 18 0.41 -4.52 -7.49
CA GLY A 18 -0.31 -4.88 -8.69
C GLY A 18 -1.23 -3.76 -9.19
N ASN A 19 -1.46 -3.75 -10.50
CA ASN A 19 -2.50 -2.96 -11.14
C ASN A 19 -3.36 -3.96 -11.90
N PHE A 20 -4.61 -4.13 -11.49
CA PHE A 20 -5.49 -5.24 -11.90
C PHE A 20 -4.91 -6.64 -11.65
N LYS A 21 -3.98 -6.78 -10.73
CA LYS A 21 -3.35 -8.05 -10.33
C LYS A 21 -3.00 -8.03 -8.85
N ASP A 22 -2.81 -9.22 -8.29
CA ASP A 22 -2.43 -9.38 -6.89
C ASP A 22 -1.11 -8.67 -6.57
N ASN A 23 -1.02 -8.12 -5.36
CA ASN A 23 0.22 -7.61 -4.81
C ASN A 23 1.15 -8.78 -4.50
N VAL A 24 2.43 -8.62 -4.80
CA VAL A 24 3.46 -9.61 -4.48
C VAL A 24 4.42 -9.03 -3.45
N CYS A 25 4.28 -9.46 -2.20
CA CYS A 25 5.16 -9.06 -1.11
C CYS A 25 6.47 -9.85 -1.14
N ALA A 26 7.59 -9.15 -1.04
CA ALA A 26 8.87 -9.78 -0.81
C ALA A 26 8.99 -10.26 0.65
N THR A 27 9.79 -11.30 0.89
CA THR A 27 10.11 -11.72 2.25
C THR A 27 11.32 -10.93 2.80
N PRO A 28 11.48 -10.87 4.14
CA PRO A 28 12.68 -10.29 4.74
C PRO A 28 13.98 -10.92 4.22
N GLU A 29 13.98 -12.22 3.96
CA GLU A 29 15.14 -12.95 3.41
C GLU A 29 15.47 -12.50 1.99
N GLN A 30 14.47 -12.27 1.16
CA GLN A 30 14.67 -11.74 -0.20
C GLN A 30 15.29 -10.34 -0.14
N TRP A 31 14.79 -9.46 0.75
CA TRP A 31 15.36 -8.13 0.90
C TRP A 31 16.79 -8.15 1.47
N LYS A 32 17.09 -9.06 2.38
CA LYS A 32 18.47 -9.29 2.87
C LYS A 32 19.39 -9.74 1.74
N ALA A 33 18.90 -10.60 0.84
CA ALA A 33 19.67 -11.03 -0.32
C ALA A 33 19.92 -9.86 -1.30
N VAL A 34 18.91 -9.01 -1.53
CA VAL A 34 19.05 -7.80 -2.36
C VAL A 34 20.04 -6.82 -1.72
N ARG A 35 19.96 -6.58 -0.41
CA ARG A 35 20.92 -5.71 0.29
C ARG A 35 22.35 -6.24 0.14
N LYS A 36 22.54 -7.55 0.40
CA LYS A 36 23.85 -8.17 0.23
C LYS A 36 24.37 -8.06 -1.21
N PHE A 37 23.51 -8.27 -2.20
CA PHE A 37 23.88 -8.10 -3.60
C PHE A 37 24.37 -6.68 -3.90
N CYS A 38 23.64 -5.65 -3.40
CA CYS A 38 24.07 -4.26 -3.57
C CYS A 38 25.42 -3.98 -2.89
N ASP A 39 25.63 -4.51 -1.67
CA ASP A 39 26.90 -4.36 -0.94
C ASP A 39 28.08 -5.01 -1.67
N ASP A 40 27.89 -6.24 -2.16
CA ASP A 40 28.92 -7.01 -2.88
C ASP A 40 29.35 -6.34 -4.20
N HIS A 41 28.47 -5.52 -4.80
CA HIS A 41 28.70 -4.84 -6.08
C HIS A 41 28.92 -3.33 -5.98
N GLY A 42 28.98 -2.80 -4.75
CA GLY A 42 29.15 -1.35 -4.53
C GLY A 42 27.99 -0.50 -5.03
N MET A 43 26.78 -1.06 -5.08
CA MET A 43 25.59 -0.39 -5.56
C MET A 43 24.82 0.28 -4.42
N VAL A 44 24.26 1.46 -4.69
CA VAL A 44 23.35 2.16 -3.77
C VAL A 44 21.97 1.49 -3.80
N LEU A 45 21.47 1.04 -2.65
CA LEU A 45 20.09 0.57 -2.53
C LEU A 45 19.17 1.72 -2.14
N ILE A 46 18.18 1.99 -2.99
CA ILE A 46 17.18 3.05 -2.80
C ILE A 46 15.81 2.43 -2.61
N PHE A 47 15.18 2.67 -1.45
CA PHE A 47 13.79 2.26 -1.21
C PHE A 47 12.84 3.36 -1.67
N ASP A 48 11.98 3.03 -2.65
CA ASP A 48 10.84 3.87 -3.00
C ASP A 48 9.69 3.59 -2.02
N ASP A 49 9.73 4.27 -0.89
CA ASP A 49 8.75 4.15 0.19
C ASP A 49 7.62 5.19 0.11
N VAL A 50 7.46 5.79 -1.06
CA VAL A 50 6.43 6.79 -1.33
C VAL A 50 5.03 6.28 -1.04
N ARG A 51 4.76 4.99 -1.22
CA ARG A 51 3.46 4.36 -0.99
C ARG A 51 3.36 3.65 0.36
N THR A 52 4.39 2.96 0.76
CA THR A 52 4.44 2.10 1.97
C THR A 52 4.91 2.81 3.23
N GLY A 53 5.66 3.87 3.08
CA GLY A 53 6.20 4.64 4.20
C GLY A 53 5.15 5.10 5.19
N PHE A 54 5.45 4.96 6.48
CA PHE A 54 4.59 5.23 7.64
C PHE A 54 3.36 4.31 7.76
N ARG A 55 3.19 3.35 6.84
CA ARG A 55 2.11 2.35 6.88
C ARG A 55 2.57 0.99 7.38
N LEU A 56 3.78 0.57 7.00
CA LEU A 56 4.38 -0.68 7.49
C LEU A 56 5.18 -0.44 8.76
N ASP A 57 5.98 0.60 8.77
CA ASP A 57 6.79 1.02 9.91
C ASP A 57 6.98 2.54 9.90
N LEU A 58 7.11 3.15 11.08
CA LEU A 58 7.34 4.60 11.23
C LEU A 58 8.77 5.01 10.86
N ALA A 59 9.71 4.08 10.89
CA ALA A 59 11.10 4.31 10.50
C ALA A 59 11.36 4.07 9.01
N GLY A 60 10.39 3.48 8.30
CA GLY A 60 10.47 3.12 6.90
C GLY A 60 10.30 1.63 6.66
N SER A 61 9.97 1.26 5.43
CA SER A 61 9.74 -0.16 5.10
C SER A 61 11.04 -0.98 5.10
N ASP A 62 12.19 -0.39 4.94
CA ASP A 62 13.48 -1.06 5.11
C ASP A 62 13.65 -1.57 6.54
N HIS A 63 13.24 -0.79 7.54
CA HIS A 63 13.19 -1.22 8.94
C HIS A 63 12.20 -2.38 9.14
N TYR A 64 11.02 -2.32 8.51
CA TYR A 64 10.02 -3.39 8.54
C TYR A 64 10.60 -4.74 8.04
N TYR A 65 11.39 -4.70 6.96
CA TYR A 65 12.05 -5.89 6.40
C TYR A 65 13.37 -6.27 7.10
N GLY A 66 13.80 -5.52 8.11
CA GLY A 66 15.01 -5.79 8.88
C GLY A 66 16.31 -5.59 8.08
N ILE A 67 16.29 -4.67 7.14
CA ILE A 67 17.48 -4.20 6.38
C ILE A 67 17.66 -2.70 6.58
N LYS A 68 18.70 -2.15 5.98
CA LYS A 68 18.97 -0.72 5.94
C LYS A 68 19.29 -0.28 4.50
N ALA A 69 18.40 0.51 3.91
CA ALA A 69 18.64 1.12 2.62
C ALA A 69 19.69 2.24 2.72
N ASP A 70 20.37 2.54 1.63
CA ASP A 70 21.28 3.69 1.58
C ASP A 70 20.50 4.99 1.47
N LEU A 71 19.43 4.97 0.66
CA LEU A 71 18.47 6.06 0.51
C LEU A 71 17.04 5.51 0.62
N ILE A 72 16.14 6.31 1.15
CA ILE A 72 14.71 6.02 1.23
C ILE A 72 13.90 7.26 0.84
N CYS A 73 12.90 7.07 -0.01
CA CYS A 73 12.06 8.15 -0.53
C CYS A 73 10.69 8.12 0.12
N PHE A 74 10.29 9.19 0.79
CA PHE A 74 8.99 9.35 1.42
C PHE A 74 8.13 10.40 0.71
N CYS A 75 6.80 10.19 0.71
CA CYS A 75 5.81 11.16 0.24
C CYS A 75 4.45 10.85 0.92
N LYS A 76 3.35 11.14 0.27
CA LYS A 76 1.96 10.79 0.62
C LYS A 76 1.64 10.92 2.12
N ALA A 77 1.79 9.84 2.89
CA ALA A 77 1.48 9.82 4.33
C ALA A 77 2.37 10.78 5.15
N LEU A 78 3.54 11.17 4.63
CA LEU A 78 4.47 12.09 5.28
C LEU A 78 3.79 13.41 5.70
N ALA A 79 2.99 14.00 4.81
CA ALA A 79 2.29 15.26 5.06
C ALA A 79 0.76 15.15 4.87
N ASN A 80 0.23 13.90 4.75
CA ASN A 80 -1.20 13.56 4.77
C ASN A 80 -2.07 14.44 3.84
N GLY A 81 -1.69 14.53 2.57
CA GLY A 81 -2.43 15.26 1.53
C GLY A 81 -1.81 16.60 1.11
N TYR A 82 -0.85 17.12 1.88
CA TYR A 82 -0.04 18.26 1.43
C TYR A 82 1.13 17.78 0.55
N ASN A 83 1.51 18.61 -0.43
CA ASN A 83 2.54 18.29 -1.41
C ASN A 83 3.93 18.35 -0.75
N MET A 84 4.41 17.20 -0.28
CA MET A 84 5.74 17.06 0.33
C MET A 84 6.32 15.70 0.01
N SER A 85 7.61 15.71 -0.25
CA SER A 85 8.44 14.51 -0.33
C SER A 85 9.76 14.72 0.38
N ALA A 86 10.41 13.64 0.78
CA ALA A 86 11.72 13.66 1.40
C ALA A 86 12.54 12.48 0.91
N VAL A 87 13.83 12.72 0.69
CA VAL A 87 14.83 11.67 0.54
C VAL A 87 15.66 11.66 1.82
N CYS A 88 15.61 10.56 2.53
CA CYS A 88 16.43 10.33 3.71
C CYS A 88 17.52 9.32 3.37
N GLY A 89 18.67 9.40 4.02
CA GLY A 89 19.79 8.53 3.69
C GLY A 89 20.73 8.30 4.86
N GLN A 90 21.62 7.33 4.67
CA GLN A 90 22.70 7.05 5.59
C GLN A 90 23.76 8.13 5.54
N GLU A 91 24.55 8.26 6.61
CA GLU A 91 25.54 9.34 6.76
C GLU A 91 26.57 9.37 5.61
N HIS A 92 26.97 8.22 5.07
CA HIS A 92 27.91 8.15 3.95
C HIS A 92 27.37 8.79 2.66
N MET A 93 26.03 8.87 2.49
CA MET A 93 25.38 9.49 1.33
C MET A 93 25.23 11.01 1.44
N LYS A 94 25.43 11.60 2.63
CA LYS A 94 25.12 12.98 2.95
C LYS A 94 25.79 14.00 2.02
N ASN A 95 27.08 13.88 1.83
CA ASN A 95 27.84 14.85 1.01
C ASN A 95 27.44 14.77 -0.47
N THR A 96 27.27 13.55 -1.00
CA THR A 96 26.84 13.32 -2.38
C THR A 96 25.42 13.84 -2.59
N ALA A 97 24.48 13.51 -1.70
CA ALA A 97 23.10 13.98 -1.78
C ALA A 97 23.00 15.50 -1.69
N SER A 98 23.79 16.15 -0.83
CA SER A 98 23.79 17.61 -0.69
C SER A 98 24.44 18.35 -1.86
N SER A 99 25.21 17.67 -2.71
CA SER A 99 25.82 18.27 -3.92
C SER A 99 24.86 18.29 -5.12
N VAL A 100 23.74 17.55 -5.05
CA VAL A 100 22.73 17.55 -6.11
C VAL A 100 21.92 18.84 -6.03
N VAL A 101 21.96 19.62 -7.09
CA VAL A 101 21.18 20.86 -7.20
C VAL A 101 19.86 20.57 -7.91
N TYR A 102 18.77 20.89 -7.24
CA TYR A 102 17.42 20.84 -7.81
C TYR A 102 16.63 22.05 -7.32
N THR A 103 15.60 22.41 -8.06
CA THR A 103 14.80 23.59 -7.76
C THR A 103 13.34 23.38 -8.21
N GLY A 104 12.44 24.15 -7.62
CA GLY A 104 11.02 24.17 -7.98
C GLY A 104 10.32 25.36 -7.31
N SER A 105 9.36 25.96 -8.00
CA SER A 105 8.72 27.22 -7.55
C SER A 105 8.03 27.10 -6.19
N TYR A 106 7.54 25.91 -5.81
CA TYR A 106 6.72 25.70 -4.61
C TYR A 106 7.34 24.76 -3.57
N TRP A 107 8.54 24.28 -3.79
CA TRP A 107 9.16 23.27 -2.93
C TRP A 107 9.51 23.76 -1.52
N MET A 108 9.54 25.07 -1.32
CA MET A 108 9.78 25.72 -0.01
C MET A 108 8.50 26.31 0.62
N SER A 109 7.31 25.91 0.16
CA SER A 109 6.05 26.30 0.78
C SER A 109 6.02 25.82 2.23
N ALA A 110 5.56 26.66 3.16
CA ALA A 110 5.61 26.37 4.59
C ALA A 110 4.52 25.37 5.05
N GLU A 111 3.38 25.34 4.37
CA GLU A 111 2.22 24.55 4.75
C GLU A 111 2.50 23.04 4.76
N PRO A 112 3.15 22.45 3.74
CA PRO A 112 3.48 21.02 3.78
C PRO A 112 4.44 20.67 4.93
N PHE A 113 5.39 21.55 5.26
CA PHE A 113 6.28 21.32 6.41
C PHE A 113 5.52 21.34 7.73
N ALA A 114 4.61 22.31 7.91
CA ALA A 114 3.76 22.36 9.09
C ALA A 114 2.88 21.12 9.22
N ALA A 115 2.29 20.64 8.12
CA ALA A 115 1.52 19.41 8.07
C ALA A 115 2.36 18.20 8.46
N CYS A 116 3.59 18.07 7.93
CA CYS A 116 4.50 17.00 8.26
C CYS A 116 4.86 16.99 9.76
N LEU A 117 5.19 18.16 10.31
CA LEU A 117 5.51 18.33 11.73
C LEU A 117 4.32 17.98 12.65
N ALA A 118 3.09 18.11 12.18
CA ALA A 118 1.90 17.69 12.91
C ALA A 118 1.62 16.18 12.73
N CYS A 119 1.82 15.63 11.52
CA CYS A 119 1.53 14.25 11.18
C CYS A 119 2.42 13.25 11.93
N ILE A 120 3.74 13.44 11.90
CA ILE A 120 4.69 12.46 12.45
C ILE A 120 4.45 12.20 13.95
N PRO A 121 4.33 13.22 14.84
CA PRO A 121 4.02 12.98 16.24
C PRO A 121 2.67 12.30 16.46
N LYS A 122 1.66 12.62 15.64
CA LYS A 122 0.34 12.00 15.71
C LYS A 122 0.41 10.51 15.32
N MET A 123 1.12 10.17 14.25
CA MET A 123 1.33 8.79 13.83
C MET A 123 2.06 7.98 14.91
N LYS A 124 3.09 8.55 15.54
CA LYS A 124 3.80 7.93 16.68
C LYS A 124 2.87 7.70 17.86
N LYS A 125 2.07 8.70 18.23
CA LYS A 125 1.11 8.60 19.35
C LYS A 125 0.07 7.51 19.13
N LEU A 126 -0.43 7.36 17.92
CA LEU A 126 -1.46 6.38 17.55
C LEU A 126 -0.87 5.00 17.24
N ASN A 127 0.44 4.87 17.08
CA ASN A 127 1.09 3.68 16.55
C ASN A 127 0.41 3.21 15.24
N THR A 128 0.37 4.10 14.26
CA THR A 128 -0.43 3.89 13.04
C THR A 128 -0.11 2.61 12.27
N PRO A 129 1.13 2.11 12.17
CA PRO A 129 1.38 0.83 11.51
C PRO A 129 0.62 -0.34 12.14
N LYS A 130 0.65 -0.43 13.48
CA LYS A 130 -0.12 -1.46 14.21
C LYS A 130 -1.62 -1.26 14.01
N MET A 131 -2.11 -0.04 14.21
CA MET A 131 -3.52 0.31 14.04
C MET A 131 -4.02 -0.02 12.64
N PHE A 132 -3.30 0.36 11.59
CA PHE A 132 -3.69 0.10 10.21
C PHE A 132 -3.68 -1.38 9.87
N ARG A 133 -2.73 -2.13 10.39
CA ARG A 133 -2.69 -3.58 10.22
C ARG A 133 -3.92 -4.25 10.84
N GLU A 134 -4.26 -3.91 12.08
CA GLU A 134 -5.41 -4.49 12.80
C GLU A 134 -6.72 -4.16 12.10
N MET A 135 -6.92 -2.90 11.73
CA MET A 135 -8.12 -2.45 11.02
C MET A 135 -8.23 -3.06 9.61
N GLY A 136 -7.11 -3.16 8.90
CA GLY A 136 -7.07 -3.77 7.56
C GLY A 136 -7.42 -5.24 7.60
N ILE A 137 -6.91 -6.01 8.57
CA ILE A 137 -7.28 -7.41 8.78
C ILE A 137 -8.79 -7.52 9.03
N GLN A 138 -9.31 -6.73 9.97
CA GLN A 138 -10.75 -6.76 10.30
C GLN A 138 -11.62 -6.47 9.08
N LEU A 139 -11.28 -5.48 8.28
CA LEU A 139 -12.02 -5.08 7.09
C LEU A 139 -11.96 -6.17 6.00
N THR A 140 -10.76 -6.67 5.71
CA THR A 140 -10.59 -7.68 4.66
C THR A 140 -11.19 -9.03 5.02
N ASP A 141 -11.07 -9.46 6.27
CA ASP A 141 -11.72 -10.68 6.76
C ASP A 141 -13.24 -10.55 6.69
N GLY A 142 -13.78 -9.36 7.00
CA GLY A 142 -15.20 -9.06 6.85
C GLY A 142 -15.66 -9.13 5.39
N PHE A 143 -14.92 -8.55 4.45
CA PHE A 143 -15.24 -8.65 3.02
C PHE A 143 -15.18 -10.08 2.50
N VAL A 144 -14.18 -10.86 2.91
CA VAL A 144 -14.08 -12.28 2.56
C VAL A 144 -15.27 -13.08 3.10
N ALA A 145 -15.67 -12.80 4.35
CA ALA A 145 -16.83 -13.47 4.96
C ALA A 145 -18.14 -13.08 4.23
N ALA A 146 -18.32 -11.80 3.92
CA ALA A 146 -19.48 -11.29 3.17
C ALA A 146 -19.59 -11.93 1.78
N GLY A 147 -18.47 -11.99 1.04
CA GLY A 147 -18.45 -12.65 -0.27
C GLY A 147 -18.87 -14.12 -0.20
N LYS A 148 -18.35 -14.86 0.79
CA LYS A 148 -18.67 -16.28 0.98
C LYS A 148 -20.14 -16.57 1.23
N GLN A 149 -20.87 -15.67 1.88
CA GLN A 149 -22.31 -15.81 2.11
C GLN A 149 -23.10 -15.85 0.80
N HIS A 150 -22.57 -15.20 -0.25
CA HIS A 150 -23.18 -15.13 -1.57
C HIS A 150 -22.47 -15.98 -2.64
N GLY A 151 -21.58 -16.89 -2.20
CA GLY A 151 -20.89 -17.82 -3.10
C GLY A 151 -19.65 -17.28 -3.78
N PHE A 152 -19.17 -16.06 -3.40
CA PHE A 152 -17.94 -15.50 -3.91
C PHE A 152 -16.75 -15.81 -3.02
N ASP A 153 -15.64 -16.16 -3.63
CA ASP A 153 -14.34 -16.13 -2.98
C ASP A 153 -13.60 -14.84 -3.34
N LEU A 154 -13.07 -14.15 -2.32
CA LEU A 154 -12.20 -13.01 -2.52
C LEU A 154 -10.74 -13.39 -2.27
N VAL A 155 -9.87 -12.97 -3.19
CA VAL A 155 -8.43 -12.98 -2.99
C VAL A 155 -8.04 -11.62 -2.41
N VAL A 156 -7.40 -11.64 -1.25
CA VAL A 156 -6.79 -10.46 -0.62
C VAL A 156 -5.28 -10.62 -0.70
N SER A 157 -4.60 -9.60 -1.16
CA SER A 157 -3.14 -9.62 -1.35
C SER A 157 -2.48 -8.33 -0.87
N GLY A 158 -1.20 -8.42 -0.54
CA GLY A 158 -0.44 -7.32 0.04
C GLY A 158 -0.53 -7.24 1.56
N GLU A 159 0.03 -6.18 2.12
CA GLU A 159 -0.02 -5.91 3.55
C GLU A 159 -1.39 -5.35 3.97
N PRO A 160 -1.93 -5.72 5.13
CA PRO A 160 -3.27 -5.29 5.55
C PRO A 160 -3.48 -3.77 5.57
N ALA A 161 -2.43 -3.00 5.81
CA ALA A 161 -2.49 -1.53 5.78
C ALA A 161 -2.68 -0.94 4.38
N LEU A 162 -2.37 -1.72 3.32
CA LEU A 162 -2.46 -1.33 1.91
C LEU A 162 -2.75 -2.55 1.03
N PHE A 163 -3.89 -3.13 1.25
CA PHE A 163 -4.32 -4.36 0.58
C PHE A 163 -4.87 -4.10 -0.83
N TYR A 164 -4.81 -5.13 -1.66
CA TYR A 164 -5.60 -5.24 -2.88
C TYR A 164 -6.54 -6.44 -2.74
N LEU A 165 -7.68 -6.37 -3.37
CA LEU A 165 -8.66 -7.44 -3.36
C LEU A 165 -9.31 -7.59 -4.73
N ARG A 166 -9.69 -8.81 -5.06
CA ARG A 166 -10.46 -9.14 -6.26
C ARG A 166 -11.32 -10.38 -6.04
N VAL A 167 -12.37 -10.51 -6.83
CA VAL A 167 -13.14 -11.76 -6.91
C VAL A 167 -12.26 -12.85 -7.52
N ALA A 168 -12.23 -14.03 -6.90
CA ALA A 168 -11.50 -15.18 -7.42
C ALA A 168 -12.20 -15.76 -8.66
N ASN A 169 -11.42 -16.42 -9.53
CA ASN A 169 -11.90 -17.06 -10.75
C ASN A 169 -12.65 -16.12 -11.72
N ASP A 170 -12.40 -14.82 -11.63
CA ASP A 170 -12.90 -13.78 -12.52
C ASP A 170 -11.71 -13.17 -13.30
N GLU A 171 -11.22 -13.89 -14.30
CA GLU A 171 -10.07 -13.47 -15.12
C GLU A 171 -10.35 -12.16 -15.87
N SER A 172 -11.60 -11.92 -16.22
CA SER A 172 -12.05 -10.70 -16.89
C SER A 172 -12.14 -9.49 -15.97
N LEU A 173 -12.19 -9.71 -14.66
CA LEU A 173 -12.51 -8.73 -13.61
C LEU A 173 -13.88 -8.07 -13.77
N MET A 174 -14.78 -8.64 -14.56
CA MET A 174 -16.12 -8.04 -14.79
C MET A 174 -17.00 -8.17 -13.55
N LEU A 175 -17.05 -9.34 -12.90
CA LEU A 175 -17.78 -9.54 -11.64
C LEU A 175 -17.20 -8.66 -10.54
N HIS A 176 -15.87 -8.58 -10.48
CA HIS A 176 -15.19 -7.71 -9.54
C HIS A 176 -15.57 -6.24 -9.74
N GLN A 177 -15.57 -5.76 -10.99
CA GLN A 177 -15.95 -4.38 -11.30
C GLN A 177 -17.42 -4.09 -11.01
N GLU A 178 -18.32 -5.05 -11.27
CA GLU A 178 -19.74 -4.92 -10.94
C GLU A 178 -19.94 -4.81 -9.42
N TRP A 179 -19.29 -5.69 -8.64
CA TRP A 179 -19.32 -5.60 -7.18
C TRP A 179 -18.78 -4.26 -6.66
N ILE A 180 -17.66 -3.77 -7.20
CA ILE A 180 -17.13 -2.44 -6.86
C ILE A 180 -18.12 -1.33 -7.19
N ALA A 181 -18.79 -1.38 -8.35
CA ALA A 181 -19.79 -0.39 -8.75
C ALA A 181 -20.98 -0.38 -7.79
N GLU A 182 -21.45 -1.57 -7.37
CA GLU A 182 -22.51 -1.72 -6.37
C GLU A 182 -22.10 -1.17 -4.98
N CYS A 183 -20.85 -1.41 -4.55
CA CYS A 183 -20.30 -0.80 -3.33
C CYS A 183 -20.29 0.72 -3.41
N VAL A 184 -19.80 1.28 -4.53
CA VAL A 184 -19.71 2.74 -4.74
C VAL A 184 -21.10 3.37 -4.76
N SER A 185 -22.08 2.74 -5.40
CA SER A 185 -23.47 3.24 -5.45
C SER A 185 -24.11 3.34 -4.06
N ARG A 186 -23.62 2.55 -3.09
CA ARG A 186 -24.08 2.54 -1.69
C ARG A 186 -23.23 3.38 -0.75
N GLY A 187 -22.22 4.09 -1.29
CA GLY A 187 -21.39 5.02 -0.53
C GLY A 187 -20.06 4.43 -0.02
N LEU A 188 -19.71 3.19 -0.38
CA LEU A 188 -18.40 2.60 -0.10
C LEU A 188 -17.50 2.77 -1.34
N PHE A 189 -16.62 3.75 -1.29
CA PHE A 189 -15.68 3.99 -2.38
C PHE A 189 -14.52 2.99 -2.35
N LEU A 190 -14.52 2.09 -3.33
CA LEU A 190 -13.45 1.14 -3.62
C LEU A 190 -12.96 1.34 -5.06
N ALA A 191 -11.71 0.96 -5.33
CA ALA A 191 -11.10 1.01 -6.66
C ALA A 191 -10.84 -0.42 -7.17
N SER A 192 -11.27 -0.71 -8.40
CA SER A 192 -11.12 -2.05 -8.98
C SER A 192 -9.67 -2.40 -9.36
N HIS A 193 -8.82 -1.40 -9.56
CA HIS A 193 -7.49 -1.56 -10.15
C HIS A 193 -6.34 -1.18 -9.24
N HIS A 194 -6.60 -0.69 -8.03
CA HIS A 194 -5.58 -0.10 -7.17
C HIS A 194 -5.70 -0.61 -5.73
N ASN A 195 -4.58 -0.56 -4.99
CA ASN A 195 -4.57 -0.82 -3.56
C ASN A 195 -5.54 0.09 -2.80
N HIS A 196 -6.08 -0.44 -1.71
CA HIS A 196 -6.81 0.29 -0.70
C HIS A 196 -5.90 0.61 0.48
N PHE A 197 -6.17 1.71 1.17
CA PHE A 197 -5.31 2.20 2.24
C PHE A 197 -6.12 2.46 3.49
N MET A 198 -5.67 1.88 4.60
CA MET A 198 -6.20 2.24 5.90
C MET A 198 -5.73 3.64 6.31
N ASN A 199 -6.57 4.35 7.05
CA ASN A 199 -6.25 5.66 7.59
C ASN A 199 -6.83 5.84 8.99
N ALA A 200 -6.32 6.82 9.74
CA ALA A 200 -6.68 7.02 11.14
C ALA A 200 -8.03 7.74 11.37
N ALA A 201 -8.74 8.11 10.31
CA ALA A 201 -10.08 8.68 10.42
C ALA A 201 -11.18 7.59 10.37
N VAL A 202 -10.87 6.40 9.86
CA VAL A 202 -11.80 5.27 9.83
C VAL A 202 -12.08 4.79 11.26
N THR A 203 -13.35 4.67 11.60
CA THR A 203 -13.83 4.17 12.90
C THR A 203 -14.26 2.70 12.81
N GLN A 204 -14.55 2.09 13.95
CA GLN A 204 -15.12 0.73 13.99
C GLN A 204 -16.51 0.66 13.35
N ASP A 205 -17.31 1.72 13.47
CA ASP A 205 -18.61 1.82 12.84
C ASP A 205 -18.48 1.93 11.32
N ASP A 206 -17.48 2.65 10.81
CA ASP A 206 -17.18 2.72 9.37
C ASP A 206 -16.77 1.35 8.82
N ILE A 207 -15.96 0.58 9.55
CA ILE A 207 -15.56 -0.78 9.16
C ILE A 207 -16.79 -1.69 9.07
N LYS A 208 -17.64 -1.63 10.07
CA LYS A 208 -18.88 -2.41 10.08
C LYS A 208 -19.79 -2.03 8.91
N LEU A 209 -20.01 -0.73 8.72
CA LEU A 209 -20.83 -0.22 7.60
C LEU A 209 -20.24 -0.64 6.25
N ALA A 210 -18.92 -0.60 6.10
CA ALA A 210 -18.27 -1.03 4.87
C ALA A 210 -18.50 -2.52 4.57
N ILE A 211 -18.46 -3.38 5.61
CA ILE A 211 -18.73 -4.81 5.49
C ILE A 211 -20.19 -5.05 5.12
N ASP A 212 -21.14 -4.38 5.79
CA ASP A 212 -22.57 -4.49 5.51
C ASP A 212 -22.88 -4.07 4.05
N ILE A 213 -22.29 -2.96 3.57
CA ILE A 213 -22.43 -2.51 2.17
C ILE A 213 -21.85 -3.55 1.19
N ALA A 214 -20.68 -4.10 1.51
CA ALA A 214 -20.03 -5.09 0.66
C ALA A 214 -20.87 -6.39 0.55
N GLU A 215 -21.51 -6.81 1.63
CA GLU A 215 -22.42 -7.97 1.67
C GLU A 215 -23.65 -7.72 0.80
N ASP A 216 -24.33 -6.58 0.97
CA ASP A 216 -25.47 -6.18 0.13
C ASP A 216 -25.09 -6.15 -1.35
N ALA A 217 -23.93 -5.61 -1.69
CA ALA A 217 -23.42 -5.55 -3.05
C ALA A 217 -23.18 -6.94 -3.64
N PHE A 218 -22.62 -7.87 -2.87
CA PHE A 218 -22.47 -9.27 -3.31
C PHE A 218 -23.83 -9.94 -3.55
N GLY A 219 -24.81 -9.67 -2.72
CA GLY A 219 -26.17 -10.16 -2.91
C GLY A 219 -26.78 -9.74 -4.25
N VAL A 220 -26.56 -8.49 -4.66
CA VAL A 220 -27.02 -7.98 -5.96
C VAL A 220 -26.30 -8.65 -7.12
N VAL A 221 -24.97 -8.71 -7.07
CA VAL A 221 -24.18 -9.34 -8.14
C VAL A 221 -24.57 -10.83 -8.28
N ALA A 222 -24.74 -11.55 -7.17
CA ALA A 222 -25.18 -12.94 -7.20
C ALA A 222 -26.56 -13.10 -7.85
N ALA A 223 -27.49 -12.18 -7.58
CA ALA A 223 -28.83 -12.19 -8.19
C ALA A 223 -28.80 -11.88 -9.69
N ASN A 224 -27.85 -11.05 -10.14
CA ASN A 224 -27.68 -10.71 -11.55
C ASN A 224 -27.06 -11.86 -12.37
N HIS A 225 -26.35 -12.81 -11.73
CA HIS A 225 -25.60 -13.88 -12.37
C HIS A 225 -25.99 -15.29 -11.85
N PRO A 226 -27.28 -15.66 -11.96
CA PRO A 226 -27.75 -16.95 -11.45
C PRO A 226 -27.18 -18.17 -12.20
N GLU A 227 -26.58 -17.96 -13.37
CA GLU A 227 -25.94 -18.97 -14.20
C GLU A 227 -24.55 -19.40 -13.67
N ILE A 228 -23.93 -18.62 -12.79
CA ILE A 228 -22.60 -18.94 -12.27
C ILE A 228 -22.71 -19.98 -11.16
N PRO A 229 -22.13 -21.20 -11.32
CA PRO A 229 -22.20 -22.25 -10.33
C PRO A 229 -21.55 -21.82 -9.00
N GLY A 230 -22.29 -21.98 -7.90
CA GLY A 230 -21.81 -21.63 -6.56
C GLY A 230 -22.17 -20.23 -6.10
N LEU A 231 -22.61 -19.35 -7.00
CA LEU A 231 -23.26 -18.11 -6.59
C LEU A 231 -24.70 -18.42 -6.20
N VAL A 232 -25.01 -18.20 -4.96
CA VAL A 232 -26.32 -18.35 -4.32
C VAL A 232 -26.90 -19.78 -4.34
N LYS A 233 -26.90 -20.40 -3.20
CA LYS A 233 -27.95 -21.36 -2.82
C LYS A 233 -28.85 -20.72 -1.79
#